data_8810ead77e19cffed6d2cb8a72617d08
#
_entry.id   8810ead77e19cffed6d2cb8a72617d08
#
_cell.length_a   1.000
_cell.length_b   1.000
_cell.length_c   1.000
_cell.angle_alpha   90.00
_cell.angle_beta   90.00
_cell.angle_gamma   90.00
#
_symmetry.space_group_name_H-M   'P 1'
#
loop_
_entity.id
_entity.type
_entity.pdbx_description
1 polymer ?
#
loop_
_entity_poly.entity_id
_entity_poly.type
_entity_poly.pdbx_seq_one_letter_code
_entity_poly.pdbx_strand_id
1 'polypeptide(L)'
;MAMNLPSKRGRGRRQPMAEINVTPLVDVMLVLLIIFMVTAPLLTAGVPVTLPESRAKALDQEQKPVQISIDDKGQVFLDNEQVADAALPARLEAIAAKTGPDGKPAPIYLRGDQGLGYGKVMRVMGELNRAGLNRVSLLTDPGGNP
;
A
#
# COMPACT_ATOMS: atom_id res chain seq x y z
N MET A 1 68.71 49.94 -54.44
CA MET A 1 67.99 50.29 -53.20
C MET A 1 67.02 49.19 -52.93
N ALA A 2 67.31 48.37 -51.97
CA ALA A 2 66.42 47.28 -51.56
C ALA A 2 65.45 47.86 -50.55
N MET A 3 64.23 48.04 -50.99
CA MET A 3 63.14 48.31 -50.07
C MET A 3 62.80 47.05 -49.29
N ASN A 4 63.17 47.12 -48.07
CA ASN A 4 62.85 46.08 -47.12
C ASN A 4 61.37 46.23 -46.75
N LEU A 5 60.53 45.53 -47.42
CA LEU A 5 59.14 45.45 -47.05
C LEU A 5 59.01 44.63 -45.76
N PRO A 6 58.41 45.21 -44.75
CA PRO A 6 58.21 44.46 -43.56
C PRO A 6 57.28 43.31 -43.93
N SER A 7 57.71 42.10 -43.79
CA SER A 7 56.91 40.98 -43.88
C SER A 7 55.74 41.15 -42.90
N LYS A 8 54.54 41.23 -43.44
CA LYS A 8 53.35 41.10 -42.58
C LYS A 8 53.46 39.75 -41.93
N ARG A 9 53.97 39.75 -40.75
CA ARG A 9 53.73 38.61 -39.87
C ARG A 9 52.24 38.44 -39.80
N GLY A 10 51.78 37.40 -40.48
CA GLY A 10 50.42 37.00 -40.35
C GLY A 10 50.10 36.97 -38.84
N ARG A 11 49.23 37.84 -38.41
CA ARG A 11 48.61 37.68 -37.11
C ARG A 11 47.97 36.29 -37.12
N GLY A 12 48.66 35.36 -36.51
CA GLY A 12 48.04 34.09 -36.21
C GLY A 12 46.75 34.43 -35.50
N ARG A 13 45.67 34.22 -36.18
CA ARG A 13 44.37 34.21 -35.51
C ARG A 13 44.51 33.16 -34.41
N ARG A 14 44.73 33.60 -33.22
CA ARG A 14 44.49 32.77 -32.07
C ARG A 14 43.04 32.41 -32.18
N GLN A 15 42.78 31.22 -32.66
CA GLN A 15 41.44 30.67 -32.55
C GLN A 15 41.07 30.78 -31.08
N PRO A 16 39.95 31.42 -30.75
CA PRO A 16 39.50 31.39 -29.38
C PRO A 16 39.40 29.91 -29.00
N MET A 17 40.28 29.51 -28.09
CA MET A 17 40.13 28.18 -27.51
C MET A 17 38.82 28.23 -26.74
N ALA A 18 37.79 27.74 -27.42
CA ALA A 18 36.54 27.47 -26.74
C ALA A 18 36.76 26.25 -25.83
N GLU A 19 37.55 26.43 -24.80
CA GLU A 19 37.58 25.49 -23.72
C GLU A 19 36.25 25.58 -23.02
N ILE A 20 35.42 24.53 -23.26
CA ILE A 20 34.25 24.35 -22.45
C ILE A 20 34.75 24.13 -21.03
N ASN A 21 34.57 25.12 -20.20
CA ASN A 21 34.96 25.00 -18.82
C ASN A 21 34.02 23.97 -18.17
N VAL A 22 34.61 22.82 -17.81
CA VAL A 22 33.89 21.73 -17.20
C VAL A 22 33.39 22.08 -15.80
N THR A 23 33.98 23.08 -15.18
CA THR A 23 33.65 23.49 -13.80
C THR A 23 32.16 23.84 -13.63
N PRO A 24 31.50 24.65 -14.49
CA PRO A 24 30.07 24.92 -14.35
C PRO A 24 29.21 23.65 -14.56
N LEU A 25 29.60 22.77 -15.46
CA LEU A 25 28.90 21.54 -15.72
C LEU A 25 28.96 20.60 -14.51
N VAL A 26 30.16 20.44 -13.96
CA VAL A 26 30.39 19.60 -12.79
C VAL A 26 29.63 20.14 -11.57
N ASP A 27 29.61 21.46 -11.38
CA ASP A 27 28.88 22.10 -10.30
C ASP A 27 27.37 21.81 -10.38
N VAL A 28 26.78 21.96 -11.57
CA VAL A 28 25.37 21.66 -11.78
C VAL A 28 25.09 20.18 -11.49
N MET A 29 25.95 19.29 -11.98
CA MET A 29 25.78 17.84 -11.76
C MET A 29 25.89 17.47 -10.27
N LEU A 30 26.86 18.04 -9.55
CA LEU A 30 27.02 17.81 -8.12
C LEU A 30 25.83 18.36 -7.31
N VAL A 31 25.37 19.56 -7.63
CA VAL A 31 24.21 20.16 -6.96
C VAL A 31 22.96 19.34 -7.17
N LEU A 32 22.70 18.89 -8.40
CA LEU A 32 21.57 18.01 -8.70
C LEU A 32 21.69 16.68 -7.96
N LEU A 33 22.88 16.11 -7.91
CA LEU A 33 23.14 14.86 -7.20
C LEU A 33 22.81 14.99 -5.71
N ILE A 34 23.26 16.08 -5.08
CA ILE A 34 23.00 16.36 -3.67
C ILE A 34 21.49 16.57 -3.44
N ILE A 35 20.85 17.33 -4.31
CA ILE A 35 19.40 17.58 -4.22
C ILE A 35 18.64 16.26 -4.29
N PHE A 36 18.94 15.38 -5.24
CA PHE A 36 18.30 14.08 -5.35
C PHE A 36 18.61 13.19 -4.14
N MET A 37 19.83 13.24 -3.63
CA MET A 37 20.22 12.47 -2.46
C MET A 37 19.45 12.89 -1.20
N VAL A 38 19.19 14.18 -1.03
CA VAL A 38 18.46 14.71 0.12
C VAL A 38 16.95 14.54 -0.02
N THR A 39 16.42 14.70 -1.24
CA THR A 39 14.97 14.64 -1.48
C THR A 39 14.42 13.22 -1.64
N ALA A 40 15.24 12.27 -2.12
CA ALA A 40 14.82 10.89 -2.31
C ALA A 40 14.27 10.22 -1.02
N PRO A 41 14.94 10.31 0.13
CA PRO A 41 14.39 9.76 1.38
C PRO A 41 13.15 10.51 1.86
N LEU A 42 12.96 11.78 1.47
CA LEU A 42 11.77 12.55 1.82
C LEU A 42 10.53 12.09 1.03
N LEU A 43 10.73 11.52 -0.17
CA LEU A 43 9.66 10.99 -0.98
C LEU A 43 9.21 9.60 -0.49
N THR A 44 10.12 8.84 0.11
CA THR A 44 9.84 7.51 0.64
C THR A 44 9.43 7.51 2.11
N ALA A 45 9.89 8.51 2.84
CA ALA A 45 9.44 8.73 4.20
C ALA A 45 8.07 9.40 4.14
N GLY A 46 7.00 8.60 4.20
CA GLY A 46 5.79 9.13 4.76
C GLY A 46 6.17 9.76 6.09
N VAL A 47 5.81 11.00 6.30
CA VAL A 47 6.08 11.72 7.55
C VAL A 47 5.70 10.77 8.68
N PRO A 48 6.62 10.32 9.53
CA PRO A 48 6.23 9.59 10.73
C PRO A 48 5.47 10.58 11.58
N VAL A 49 4.16 10.59 11.39
CA VAL A 49 3.27 11.27 12.30
C VAL A 49 3.31 10.43 13.55
N THR A 50 4.11 10.82 14.50
CA THR A 50 3.94 10.38 15.88
C THR A 50 2.56 10.86 16.28
N LEU A 51 1.57 10.00 16.03
CA LEU A 51 0.25 10.18 16.59
C LEU A 51 0.46 10.32 18.11
N PRO A 52 -0.03 11.39 18.73
CA PRO A 52 0.09 11.51 20.17
C PRO A 52 -0.46 10.24 20.79
N GLU A 53 0.23 9.70 21.76
CA GLU A 53 -0.14 8.50 22.50
C GLU A 53 -1.43 8.70 23.33
N SER A 54 -2.33 9.51 22.83
CA SER A 54 -3.60 9.75 23.47
C SER A 54 -4.55 8.65 23.08
N ARG A 55 -4.89 7.81 24.04
CA ARG A 55 -6.06 6.90 24.03
C ARG A 55 -6.38 6.14 22.72
N ALA A 56 -5.77 6.53 21.61
CA ALA A 56 -5.89 5.86 20.31
C ALA A 56 -5.16 4.51 20.29
N LYS A 57 -4.14 4.28 21.15
CA LYS A 57 -3.52 2.97 21.30
C LYS A 57 -4.47 1.90 21.84
N ALA A 58 -5.51 2.32 22.52
CA ALA A 58 -6.56 1.39 22.96
C ALA A 58 -7.52 1.01 21.83
N LEU A 59 -7.53 1.80 20.74
CA LEU A 59 -8.34 1.51 19.56
C LEU A 59 -7.57 0.73 18.49
N ASP A 60 -6.23 0.80 18.51
CA ASP A 60 -5.35 0.05 17.59
C ASP A 60 -5.13 -1.41 18.00
N GLN A 61 -5.64 -1.83 19.15
CA GLN A 61 -5.82 -3.23 19.45
C GLN A 61 -7.19 -3.71 18.91
N GLU A 62 -7.56 -3.24 17.75
CA GLU A 62 -8.64 -3.90 17.02
C GLU A 62 -8.26 -5.35 16.81
N GLN A 63 -9.10 -6.22 17.33
CA GLN A 63 -8.95 -7.64 17.07
C GLN A 63 -8.81 -7.84 15.57
N LYS A 64 -7.88 -8.68 15.17
CA LYS A 64 -7.74 -9.06 13.78
C LYS A 64 -9.10 -9.53 13.26
N PRO A 65 -9.59 -8.97 12.17
CA PRO A 65 -10.86 -9.41 11.62
C PRO A 65 -10.76 -10.86 11.19
N VAL A 66 -11.81 -11.60 11.45
CA VAL A 66 -11.94 -12.99 10.99
C VAL A 66 -12.52 -12.95 9.58
N GLN A 67 -11.82 -13.56 8.65
CA GLN A 67 -12.26 -13.61 7.27
C GLN A 67 -13.08 -14.90 7.01
N ILE A 68 -14.30 -14.74 6.55
CA ILE A 68 -15.15 -15.83 6.09
C ILE A 68 -15.30 -15.71 4.59
N SER A 69 -14.92 -16.76 3.87
CA SER A 69 -15.06 -16.83 2.42
C SER A 69 -16.02 -17.95 2.04
N ILE A 70 -16.86 -17.70 1.06
CA ILE A 70 -17.78 -18.69 0.51
C ILE A 70 -17.46 -18.83 -0.98
N ASP A 71 -17.12 -20.04 -1.41
CA ASP A 71 -16.80 -20.31 -2.80
C ASP A 71 -18.05 -20.48 -3.67
N ASP A 72 -17.85 -20.68 -4.97
CA ASP A 72 -18.93 -20.92 -5.96
C ASP A 72 -19.76 -22.16 -5.68
N LYS A 73 -19.20 -23.12 -4.96
CA LYS A 73 -19.87 -24.37 -4.54
C LYS A 73 -20.63 -24.24 -3.23
N GLY A 74 -20.56 -23.07 -2.60
CA GLY A 74 -21.17 -22.82 -1.31
C GLY A 74 -20.39 -23.37 -0.12
N GLN A 75 -19.13 -23.71 -0.31
CA GLN A 75 -18.25 -24.13 0.78
C GLN A 75 -17.76 -22.92 1.56
N VAL A 76 -17.78 -23.02 2.88
CA VAL A 76 -17.39 -21.96 3.79
C VAL A 76 -15.95 -22.17 4.26
N PHE A 77 -15.15 -21.14 4.14
CA PHE A 77 -13.76 -21.11 4.61
C PHE A 77 -13.62 -20.04 5.69
N LEU A 78 -13.00 -20.44 6.79
CA LEU A 78 -12.69 -19.56 7.90
C LEU A 78 -11.17 -19.36 7.93
N ASP A 79 -10.70 -18.15 7.65
CA ASP A 79 -9.26 -17.84 7.57
C ASP A 79 -8.46 -18.83 6.73
N ASN A 80 -9.00 -19.22 5.56
CA ASN A 80 -8.46 -20.22 4.62
C ASN A 80 -8.61 -21.70 5.04
N GLU A 81 -9.23 -22.00 6.17
CA GLU A 81 -9.55 -23.34 6.59
C GLU A 81 -10.99 -23.68 6.19
N GLN A 82 -11.19 -24.77 5.48
CA GLN A 82 -12.52 -25.22 5.11
C GLN A 82 -13.29 -25.72 6.35
N VAL A 83 -14.48 -25.18 6.55
CA VAL A 83 -15.36 -25.54 7.65
C VAL A 83 -16.63 -26.19 7.09
N ALA A 84 -16.96 -27.37 7.58
CA ALA A 84 -18.22 -28.02 7.21
C ALA A 84 -19.42 -27.23 7.75
N ASP A 85 -20.52 -27.21 6.99
CA ASP A 85 -21.71 -26.46 7.38
C ASP A 85 -22.24 -26.88 8.78
N ALA A 86 -22.08 -28.16 9.14
CA ALA A 86 -22.48 -28.67 10.46
C ALA A 86 -21.56 -28.16 11.60
N ALA A 87 -20.30 -27.89 11.30
CA ALA A 87 -19.32 -27.39 12.27
C ALA A 87 -19.30 -25.85 12.36
N LEU A 88 -19.91 -25.17 11.42
CA LEU A 88 -19.90 -23.70 11.34
C LEU A 88 -20.47 -23.04 12.59
N PRO A 89 -21.63 -23.41 13.14
CA PRO A 89 -22.16 -22.78 14.35
C PRO A 89 -21.22 -22.86 15.54
N ALA A 90 -20.60 -24.01 15.79
CA ALA A 90 -19.66 -24.20 16.89
C ALA A 90 -18.40 -23.33 16.71
N ARG A 91 -17.89 -23.22 15.49
CA ARG A 91 -16.74 -22.35 15.18
C ARG A 91 -17.05 -20.89 15.38
N LEU A 92 -18.23 -20.45 14.96
CA LEU A 92 -18.68 -19.06 15.14
C LEU A 92 -18.90 -18.72 16.62
N GLU A 93 -19.46 -19.63 17.41
CA GLU A 93 -19.61 -19.47 18.85
C GLU A 93 -18.24 -19.34 19.55
N ALA A 94 -17.26 -20.12 19.13
CA ALA A 94 -15.89 -20.04 19.64
C ALA A 94 -15.25 -18.66 19.33
N ILE A 95 -15.52 -18.10 18.15
CA ILE A 95 -15.06 -16.75 17.78
C ILE A 95 -15.78 -15.69 18.62
N ALA A 96 -17.08 -15.85 18.80
CA ALA A 96 -17.88 -14.90 19.58
C ALA A 96 -17.50 -14.91 21.08
N ALA A 97 -17.02 -16.04 21.61
CA ALA A 97 -16.54 -16.16 22.97
C ALA A 97 -15.22 -15.44 23.20
N LYS A 98 -14.41 -15.25 22.16
CA LYS A 98 -13.17 -14.47 22.22
C LYS A 98 -13.51 -12.99 22.05
N THR A 99 -13.69 -12.31 23.16
CA THR A 99 -13.91 -10.87 23.17
C THR A 99 -12.58 -10.11 23.22
N GLY A 100 -12.52 -8.98 22.54
CA GLY A 100 -11.36 -8.11 22.60
C GLY A 100 -11.34 -7.19 23.79
N PRO A 101 -10.36 -6.28 23.86
CA PRO A 101 -10.24 -5.32 24.95
C PRO A 101 -11.44 -4.36 25.06
N ASP A 102 -12.22 -4.22 24.00
CA ASP A 102 -13.48 -3.46 23.98
C ASP A 102 -14.70 -4.26 24.48
N GLY A 103 -14.52 -5.52 24.84
CA GLY A 103 -15.58 -6.42 25.26
C GLY A 103 -16.48 -6.92 24.11
N LYS A 104 -16.10 -6.65 22.88
CA LYS A 104 -16.85 -7.04 21.68
C LYS A 104 -16.14 -8.17 20.94
N PRO A 105 -16.90 -9.02 20.23
CA PRO A 105 -16.28 -10.05 19.39
C PRO A 105 -15.55 -9.44 18.19
N ALA A 106 -14.65 -10.20 17.58
CA ALA A 106 -13.88 -9.77 16.42
C ALA A 106 -14.81 -9.35 15.26
N PRO A 107 -14.43 -8.33 14.49
CA PRO A 107 -15.17 -8.00 13.28
C PRO A 107 -15.04 -9.13 12.25
N ILE A 108 -16.10 -9.37 11.50
CA ILE A 108 -16.16 -10.43 10.49
C ILE A 108 -16.13 -9.79 9.11
N TYR A 109 -15.24 -10.26 8.27
CA TYR A 109 -15.21 -9.92 6.85
C TYR A 109 -15.75 -11.10 6.06
N LEU A 110 -16.92 -10.90 5.48
CA LEU A 110 -17.58 -11.91 4.67
C LEU A 110 -17.33 -11.65 3.19
N ARG A 111 -16.74 -12.63 2.53
CA ARG A 111 -16.44 -12.61 1.10
C ARG A 111 -17.22 -13.75 0.42
N GLY A 112 -18.02 -13.41 -0.56
CA GLY A 112 -18.75 -14.37 -1.37
C GLY A 112 -18.31 -14.36 -2.82
N ASP A 113 -18.31 -15.52 -3.46
CA ASP A 113 -18.10 -15.60 -4.89
C ASP A 113 -19.29 -15.00 -5.65
N GLN A 114 -19.04 -14.41 -6.83
CA GLN A 114 -20.07 -13.78 -7.66
C GLN A 114 -21.15 -14.76 -8.13
N GLY A 115 -20.78 -16.03 -8.35
CA GLY A 115 -21.72 -17.08 -8.74
C GLY A 115 -22.55 -17.65 -7.59
N LEU A 116 -22.32 -17.17 -6.38
CA LEU A 116 -22.98 -17.70 -5.20
C LEU A 116 -24.42 -17.21 -5.09
N GLY A 117 -25.34 -18.17 -4.79
CA GLY A 117 -26.73 -17.82 -4.54
C GLY A 117 -26.92 -16.99 -3.28
N TYR A 118 -27.78 -15.98 -3.37
CA TYR A 118 -28.11 -15.09 -2.26
C TYR A 118 -28.57 -15.84 -0.99
N GLY A 119 -29.32 -16.93 -1.17
CA GLY A 119 -29.80 -17.74 -0.05
C GLY A 119 -28.70 -18.34 0.80
N LYS A 120 -27.58 -18.73 0.19
CA LYS A 120 -26.42 -19.27 0.93
C LYS A 120 -25.75 -18.18 1.77
N VAL A 121 -25.58 -17.00 1.20
CA VAL A 121 -25.04 -15.83 1.91
C VAL A 121 -25.92 -15.47 3.10
N MET A 122 -27.24 -15.45 2.90
CA MET A 122 -28.20 -15.15 3.96
C MET A 122 -28.18 -16.20 5.07
N ARG A 123 -27.98 -17.47 4.74
CA ARG A 123 -27.85 -18.53 5.73
C ARG A 123 -26.62 -18.30 6.62
N VAL A 124 -25.47 -17.99 6.04
CA VAL A 124 -24.24 -17.70 6.78
C VAL A 124 -24.41 -16.44 7.63
N MET A 125 -25.04 -15.41 7.08
CA MET A 125 -25.37 -14.19 7.83
C MET A 125 -26.27 -14.48 9.02
N GLY A 126 -27.25 -15.36 8.86
CA GLY A 126 -28.13 -15.82 9.94
C GLY A 126 -27.38 -16.53 11.04
N GLU A 127 -26.45 -17.40 10.69
CA GLU A 127 -25.60 -18.09 11.68
C GLU A 127 -24.67 -17.11 12.42
N LEU A 128 -24.13 -16.15 11.72
CA LEU A 128 -23.33 -15.09 12.33
C LEU A 128 -24.15 -14.25 13.33
N ASN A 129 -25.33 -13.88 12.97
CA ASN A 129 -26.24 -13.14 13.84
C ASN A 129 -26.65 -13.96 15.07
N ARG A 130 -26.94 -15.24 14.87
CA ARG A 130 -27.28 -16.17 15.97
C ARG A 130 -26.12 -16.33 16.96
N ALA A 131 -24.88 -16.34 16.47
CA ALA A 131 -23.68 -16.41 17.30
C ALA A 131 -23.37 -15.09 18.03
N GLY A 132 -24.05 -14.00 17.71
CA GLY A 132 -23.80 -12.69 18.28
C GLY A 132 -22.72 -11.89 17.57
N LEU A 133 -22.30 -12.33 16.39
CA LEU A 133 -21.30 -11.64 15.56
C LEU A 133 -21.97 -10.60 14.67
N ASN A 134 -22.27 -9.43 15.23
CA ASN A 134 -23.04 -8.39 14.55
C ASN A 134 -22.19 -7.40 13.74
N ARG A 135 -20.86 -7.48 13.87
CA ARG A 135 -19.92 -6.59 13.17
C ARG A 135 -19.45 -7.26 11.88
N VAL A 136 -20.33 -7.38 10.91
CA VAL A 136 -20.08 -8.04 9.63
C VAL A 136 -19.95 -7.01 8.53
N SER A 137 -18.83 -7.05 7.81
CA SER A 137 -18.60 -6.25 6.61
C SER A 137 -18.53 -7.17 5.40
N LEU A 138 -19.37 -6.90 4.41
CA LEU A 138 -19.32 -7.60 3.13
C LEU A 138 -18.19 -7.04 2.29
N LEU A 139 -17.25 -7.88 1.92
CA LEU A 139 -16.22 -7.55 0.97
C LEU A 139 -16.70 -7.91 -0.43
N THR A 140 -16.98 -6.91 -1.23
CA THR A 140 -17.24 -7.07 -2.65
C THR A 140 -15.93 -6.86 -3.40
N ASP A 141 -15.61 -7.75 -4.32
CA ASP A 141 -14.46 -7.58 -5.18
C ASP A 141 -14.78 -6.50 -6.23
N PRO A 142 -14.14 -5.34 -6.18
CA PRO A 142 -14.42 -4.29 -7.17
C PRO A 142 -13.89 -4.63 -8.57
N GLY A 143 -13.20 -5.76 -8.71
CA GLY A 143 -12.60 -6.22 -9.96
C GLY A 143 -13.53 -7.00 -10.87
N GLY A 144 -14.79 -7.07 -10.55
CA GLY A 144 -15.80 -7.57 -11.48
C GLY A 144 -15.95 -6.63 -12.66
N ASN A 145 -15.01 -6.72 -13.59
CA ASN A 145 -15.17 -6.08 -14.88
C ASN A 145 -16.35 -6.76 -15.59
N PRO A 146 -17.32 -5.97 -16.09
CA PRO A 146 -18.43 -6.54 -16.86
C PRO A 146 -17.96 -7.16 -18.17
#